data_b101ef5aeddd1381de7421cbf003dd91
#
_entry.id   b101ef5aeddd1381de7421cbf003dd91
#
_cell.length_a   1.000
_cell.length_b   1.000
_cell.length_c   1.000
_cell.angle_alpha   90.00
_cell.angle_beta   90.00
_cell.angle_gamma   90.00
#
_symmetry.space_group_name_H-M   'P 1'
#
loop_
_entity.id
_entity.type
_entity.pdbx_description
1 polymer ?
#
loop_
_entity_poly.entity_id
_entity_poly.type
_entity_poly.pdbx_seq_one_letter_code
_entity_poly.pdbx_strand_id
1 'polypeptide(L)'
;MEGGFFTADVLSVQRLRAGARDELLKWSKGTVYPASGTSAKSEVASLAIEEARKKIESLLPGGNIWFTSGPDEAANWAIKGISAAQRRKGSKIIAAPDSHLSILNAVRSIQGEEGVIASTASAINIETGVLLDIQRWEQNISENHPHARRIIDARGAIGRIDLAPLTRSSDVIILDSETCGGPVGVGALWVRKGVRIEPLIHGSGQENGRRSGTVPISLVCAFAAACIEAELKRTTNTKLWNKNHSQLEDAIRSIHGIIHGETEARAPGITCASIPGYFAEIRIQHLEERGIIVSPASGCSSTAGKPSHVLTSMGVDTDTAMRSLRFSLPEDTTSKDLKRLIEALQN
;
A
#
# COMPACT_ATOMS: atom_id res chain seq x y z
N MET A 1 -15.78 22.45 -3.71
CA MET A 1 -14.67 23.32 -3.23
C MET A 1 -13.35 22.65 -3.63
N GLU A 2 -12.93 22.79 -4.89
CA GLU A 2 -11.66 22.29 -5.41
C GLU A 2 -10.77 23.39 -5.97
N GLY A 3 -11.01 24.63 -5.55
CA GLY A 3 -10.25 25.77 -6.01
C GLY A 3 -8.94 25.95 -5.26
N GLY A 4 -7.83 25.54 -5.84
CA GLY A 4 -6.52 26.07 -5.49
C GLY A 4 -5.58 25.23 -4.63
N PHE A 5 -5.97 24.06 -4.12
CA PHE A 5 -5.08 23.20 -3.34
C PHE A 5 -4.24 22.28 -4.23
N PHE A 6 -2.94 22.20 -3.95
CA PHE A 6 -2.02 21.23 -4.52
C PHE A 6 -1.74 20.13 -3.51
N THR A 7 -2.12 18.90 -3.83
CA THR A 7 -1.83 17.74 -2.99
C THR A 7 -0.45 17.20 -3.30
N ALA A 8 0.49 17.35 -2.38
CA ALA A 8 1.85 16.86 -2.49
C ALA A 8 2.07 15.49 -1.81
N ASP A 9 1.01 14.86 -1.30
CA ASP A 9 1.04 13.48 -0.78
C ASP A 9 -0.21 12.69 -1.20
N VAL A 10 -0.17 12.09 -2.39
CA VAL A 10 -1.26 11.25 -2.92
C VAL A 10 -1.38 9.87 -2.29
N LEU A 11 -0.43 9.46 -1.46
CA LEU A 11 -0.54 8.22 -0.69
C LEU A 11 -1.44 8.36 0.54
N SER A 12 -1.69 9.59 1.00
CA SER A 12 -2.62 9.88 2.10
C SER A 12 -3.98 10.40 1.64
N VAL A 13 -4.09 10.80 0.38
CA VAL A 13 -5.32 11.41 -0.17
C VAL A 13 -5.79 10.59 -1.36
N GLN A 14 -7.02 10.09 -1.27
CA GLN A 14 -7.62 9.35 -2.36
C GLN A 14 -7.77 10.23 -3.61
N ARG A 15 -7.16 9.79 -4.70
CA ARG A 15 -7.32 10.39 -6.03
C ARG A 15 -7.67 9.30 -7.04
N LEU A 16 -8.96 9.18 -7.33
CA LEU A 16 -9.45 8.16 -8.25
C LEU A 16 -8.91 8.37 -9.67
N ARG A 17 -8.39 7.31 -10.25
CA ARG A 17 -8.12 7.22 -11.68
C ARG A 17 -9.40 7.29 -12.49
N ALA A 18 -9.31 7.74 -13.73
CA ALA A 18 -10.47 7.91 -14.60
C ALA A 18 -11.26 6.60 -14.76
N GLY A 19 -10.57 5.50 -15.09
CA GLY A 19 -11.21 4.18 -15.23
C GLY A 19 -11.86 3.67 -13.94
N ALA A 20 -11.27 3.95 -12.77
CA ALA A 20 -11.85 3.60 -11.49
C ALA A 20 -13.15 4.38 -11.22
N ARG A 21 -13.14 5.68 -11.49
CA ARG A 21 -14.32 6.53 -11.35
C ARG A 21 -15.45 6.07 -12.28
N ASP A 22 -15.13 5.74 -13.52
CA ASP A 22 -16.10 5.31 -14.52
C ASP A 22 -16.76 3.98 -14.11
N GLU A 23 -16.01 3.02 -13.59
CA GLU A 23 -16.57 1.77 -13.05
C GLU A 23 -17.43 2.01 -11.81
N LEU A 24 -17.03 2.90 -10.88
CA LEU A 24 -17.88 3.29 -9.74
C LEU A 24 -19.20 3.85 -10.20
N LEU A 25 -19.19 4.80 -11.15
CA LEU A 25 -20.41 5.41 -11.69
C LEU A 25 -21.28 4.41 -12.42
N LYS A 26 -20.70 3.50 -13.21
CA LYS A 26 -21.40 2.44 -13.93
C LYS A 26 -22.19 1.55 -12.98
N TRP A 27 -21.56 1.03 -11.92
CA TRP A 27 -22.16 0.11 -10.97
C TRP A 27 -23.00 0.78 -9.87
N SER A 28 -22.96 2.10 -9.77
CA SER A 28 -23.83 2.88 -8.85
C SER A 28 -25.14 3.31 -9.49
N LYS A 29 -25.33 3.11 -10.80
CA LYS A 29 -26.56 3.46 -11.50
C LYS A 29 -27.61 2.36 -11.36
N GLY A 30 -28.74 2.70 -10.77
CA GLY A 30 -29.90 1.79 -10.66
C GLY A 30 -29.76 0.75 -9.55
N THR A 31 -30.42 -0.41 -9.73
CA THR A 31 -30.47 -1.49 -8.74
C THR A 31 -29.23 -2.40 -8.90
N VAL A 32 -28.46 -2.55 -7.84
CA VAL A 32 -27.34 -3.50 -7.77
C VAL A 32 -27.82 -4.83 -7.21
N TYR A 33 -27.54 -5.92 -7.92
CA TYR A 33 -27.89 -7.28 -7.53
C TYR A 33 -26.67 -7.97 -6.92
N PRO A 34 -26.85 -8.74 -5.81
CA PRO A 34 -25.73 -9.48 -5.23
C PRO A 34 -25.25 -10.57 -6.19
N ALA A 35 -23.94 -10.72 -6.33
CA ALA A 35 -23.34 -11.73 -7.22
C ALA A 35 -23.68 -13.19 -6.80
N SER A 36 -24.06 -13.41 -5.55
CA SER A 36 -24.49 -14.70 -5.01
C SER A 36 -25.96 -15.05 -5.31
N GLY A 37 -26.72 -14.17 -5.96
CA GLY A 37 -28.11 -14.41 -6.32
C GLY A 37 -28.25 -15.33 -7.54
N THR A 38 -29.48 -15.83 -7.76
CA THR A 38 -29.80 -16.78 -8.85
C THR A 38 -30.41 -16.12 -10.09
N SER A 39 -30.59 -14.79 -10.09
CA SER A 39 -31.13 -14.06 -11.21
C SER A 39 -30.12 -13.81 -12.32
N ALA A 40 -30.57 -13.63 -13.57
CA ALA A 40 -29.68 -13.24 -14.67
C ALA A 40 -28.89 -11.94 -14.38
N LYS A 41 -29.47 -11.03 -13.60
CA LYS A 41 -28.76 -9.80 -13.18
C LYS A 41 -27.67 -10.08 -12.13
N SER A 42 -27.88 -11.07 -11.27
CA SER A 42 -26.84 -11.55 -10.33
C SER A 42 -25.71 -12.25 -11.06
N GLU A 43 -26.00 -12.95 -12.15
CA GLU A 43 -24.98 -13.56 -13.01
C GLU A 43 -24.09 -12.48 -13.66
N VAL A 44 -24.66 -11.40 -14.17
CA VAL A 44 -23.91 -10.25 -14.69
C VAL A 44 -22.97 -9.68 -13.62
N ALA A 45 -23.45 -9.54 -12.38
CA ALA A 45 -22.63 -9.08 -11.27
C ALA A 45 -21.48 -10.04 -10.95
N SER A 46 -21.75 -11.35 -10.94
CA SER A 46 -20.75 -12.40 -10.72
C SER A 46 -19.66 -12.38 -11.80
N LEU A 47 -20.07 -12.31 -13.06
CA LEU A 47 -19.13 -12.25 -14.19
C LEU A 47 -18.24 -11.00 -14.14
N ALA A 48 -18.78 -9.85 -13.73
CA ALA A 48 -18.00 -8.63 -13.60
C ALA A 48 -16.96 -8.71 -12.47
N ILE A 49 -17.29 -9.33 -11.34
CA ILE A 49 -16.34 -9.59 -10.25
C ILE A 49 -15.22 -10.54 -10.73
N GLU A 50 -15.57 -11.60 -11.46
CA GLU A 50 -14.57 -12.54 -11.99
C GLU A 50 -13.70 -11.91 -13.07
N GLU A 51 -14.23 -11.03 -13.90
CA GLU A 51 -13.43 -10.24 -14.85
C GLU A 51 -12.45 -9.31 -14.12
N ALA A 52 -12.90 -8.61 -13.09
CA ALA A 52 -12.07 -7.76 -12.25
C ALA A 52 -10.95 -8.57 -11.59
N ARG A 53 -11.27 -9.75 -11.05
CA ARG A 53 -10.29 -10.69 -10.48
C ARG A 53 -9.23 -11.07 -11.49
N LYS A 54 -9.62 -11.51 -12.69
CA LYS A 54 -8.69 -11.89 -13.76
C LYS A 54 -7.78 -10.75 -14.20
N LYS A 55 -8.28 -9.51 -14.22
CA LYS A 55 -7.45 -8.32 -14.50
C LYS A 55 -6.32 -8.18 -13.49
N ILE A 56 -6.61 -8.30 -12.18
CA ILE A 56 -5.57 -8.22 -11.15
C ILE A 56 -4.65 -9.45 -11.20
N GLU A 57 -5.18 -10.65 -11.39
CA GLU A 57 -4.39 -11.88 -11.54
C GLU A 57 -3.43 -11.82 -12.74
N SER A 58 -3.79 -11.12 -13.81
CA SER A 58 -2.90 -10.94 -14.98
C SER A 58 -1.65 -10.13 -14.65
N LEU A 59 -1.71 -9.25 -13.64
CA LEU A 59 -0.55 -8.50 -13.13
C LEU A 59 0.27 -9.33 -12.14
N LEU A 60 -0.33 -10.33 -11.51
CA LEU A 60 0.23 -11.14 -10.45
C LEU A 60 0.04 -12.64 -10.74
N PRO A 61 0.72 -13.19 -11.76
CA PRO A 61 0.52 -14.59 -12.17
C PRO A 61 0.95 -15.59 -11.07
N GLY A 62 0.35 -16.77 -11.10
CA GLY A 62 0.75 -17.90 -10.24
C GLY A 62 -0.02 -18.03 -8.93
N GLY A 63 -0.99 -17.19 -8.66
CA GLY A 63 -1.85 -17.24 -7.47
C GLY A 63 -3.31 -17.01 -7.80
N ASN A 64 -4.10 -16.85 -6.74
CA ASN A 64 -5.50 -16.47 -6.79
C ASN A 64 -5.70 -15.19 -6.00
N ILE A 65 -6.62 -14.36 -6.44
CA ILE A 65 -7.02 -13.10 -5.78
C ILE A 65 -8.30 -13.33 -4.99
N TRP A 66 -8.36 -12.85 -3.76
CA TRP A 66 -9.57 -12.70 -2.96
C TRP A 66 -9.72 -11.27 -2.49
N PHE A 67 -10.92 -10.72 -2.67
CA PHE A 67 -11.19 -9.34 -2.31
C PHE A 67 -11.45 -9.18 -0.81
N THR A 68 -10.97 -8.08 -0.25
CA THR A 68 -11.11 -7.69 1.15
C THR A 68 -11.68 -6.27 1.25
N SER A 69 -11.99 -5.81 2.45
CA SER A 69 -12.45 -4.44 2.68
C SER A 69 -11.32 -3.39 2.65
N GLY A 70 -10.08 -3.84 2.50
CA GLY A 70 -8.91 -2.98 2.46
C GLY A 70 -7.64 -3.73 2.84
N PRO A 71 -6.49 -3.04 2.81
CA PRO A 71 -5.19 -3.66 3.08
C PRO A 71 -5.05 -4.16 4.52
N ASP A 72 -5.73 -3.56 5.48
CA ASP A 72 -5.67 -3.98 6.88
C ASP A 72 -6.41 -5.30 7.14
N GLU A 73 -7.56 -5.54 6.48
CA GLU A 73 -8.19 -6.86 6.49
C GLU A 73 -7.29 -7.88 5.80
N ALA A 74 -6.71 -7.54 4.64
CA ALA A 74 -5.80 -8.41 3.91
C ALA A 74 -4.57 -8.77 4.75
N ALA A 75 -3.97 -7.83 5.48
CA ALA A 75 -2.86 -8.04 6.41
C ALA A 75 -3.24 -8.99 7.56
N ASN A 76 -4.36 -8.73 8.21
CA ASN A 76 -4.88 -9.60 9.27
C ASN A 76 -5.16 -11.01 8.75
N TRP A 77 -5.74 -11.13 7.54
CA TRP A 77 -6.01 -12.43 6.95
C TRP A 77 -4.72 -13.17 6.58
N ALA A 78 -3.76 -12.51 5.96
CA ALA A 78 -2.45 -13.09 5.67
C ALA A 78 -1.80 -13.66 6.92
N ILE A 79 -1.71 -12.87 7.99
CA ILE A 79 -1.04 -13.24 9.24
C ILE A 79 -1.82 -14.32 9.98
N LYS A 80 -3.09 -14.09 10.30
CA LYS A 80 -3.93 -14.99 11.10
C LYS A 80 -4.29 -16.27 10.34
N GLY A 81 -4.56 -16.15 9.02
CA GLY A 81 -4.92 -17.29 8.18
C GLY A 81 -3.74 -18.25 7.95
N ILE A 82 -2.52 -17.72 7.76
CA ILE A 82 -1.30 -18.55 7.70
C ILE A 82 -1.00 -19.17 9.07
N SER A 83 -1.10 -18.42 10.16
CA SER A 83 -0.91 -18.94 11.51
C SER A 83 -1.85 -20.12 11.78
N ALA A 84 -3.15 -19.95 11.51
CA ALA A 84 -4.13 -21.02 11.69
C ALA A 84 -3.84 -22.27 10.82
N ALA A 85 -3.44 -22.05 9.56
CA ALA A 85 -3.11 -23.13 8.63
C ALA A 85 -1.83 -23.89 9.02
N GLN A 86 -0.87 -23.22 9.67
CA GLN A 86 0.45 -23.77 10.04
C GLN A 86 0.57 -24.14 11.53
N ARG A 87 -0.51 -24.04 12.32
CA ARG A 87 -0.51 -24.19 13.79
C ARG A 87 0.19 -25.45 14.33
N ARG A 88 0.34 -26.50 13.50
CA ARG A 88 1.04 -27.73 13.89
C ARG A 88 2.56 -27.67 13.70
N LYS A 89 3.07 -26.65 13.01
CA LYS A 89 4.49 -26.47 12.67
C LYS A 89 5.18 -25.42 13.52
N GLY A 90 4.39 -24.59 14.21
CA GLY A 90 4.88 -23.50 15.03
C GLY A 90 3.84 -22.37 15.13
N SER A 91 4.27 -21.26 15.68
CA SER A 91 3.38 -20.11 15.95
C SER A 91 4.06 -18.75 15.73
N LYS A 92 5.37 -18.71 15.51
CA LYS A 92 6.12 -17.47 15.37
C LYS A 92 6.07 -16.93 13.94
N ILE A 93 5.75 -15.64 13.80
CA ILE A 93 5.88 -14.90 12.54
C ILE A 93 6.91 -13.77 12.75
N ILE A 94 7.88 -13.69 11.83
CA ILE A 94 8.89 -12.64 11.82
C ILE A 94 8.36 -11.49 10.97
N ALA A 95 8.31 -10.27 11.55
CA ALA A 95 8.00 -9.04 10.85
C ALA A 95 9.16 -8.07 10.97
N ALA A 96 9.48 -7.37 9.87
CA ALA A 96 10.46 -6.30 9.91
C ALA A 96 9.96 -5.14 10.80
N PRO A 97 10.81 -4.51 11.60
CA PRO A 97 10.39 -3.45 12.54
C PRO A 97 9.74 -2.23 11.87
N ASP A 98 10.09 -1.98 10.62
CA ASP A 98 9.56 -0.92 9.77
C ASP A 98 8.30 -1.31 8.99
N SER A 99 7.75 -2.50 9.23
CA SER A 99 6.49 -2.95 8.64
C SER A 99 5.33 -2.05 9.06
N HIS A 100 4.31 -1.95 8.21
CA HIS A 100 3.09 -1.21 8.53
C HIS A 100 2.44 -1.69 9.83
N LEU A 101 1.83 -0.77 10.61
CA LEU A 101 1.24 -1.08 11.92
C LEU A 101 0.20 -2.20 11.88
N SER A 102 -0.57 -2.33 10.78
CA SER A 102 -1.53 -3.43 10.65
C SER A 102 -0.86 -4.82 10.61
N ILE A 103 0.37 -4.91 10.04
CA ILE A 103 1.19 -6.13 10.08
C ILE A 103 1.69 -6.36 11.50
N LEU A 104 2.37 -5.36 12.10
CA LEU A 104 2.96 -5.50 13.43
C LEU A 104 1.91 -5.87 14.48
N ASN A 105 0.75 -5.21 14.46
CA ASN A 105 -0.33 -5.48 15.40
C ASN A 105 -1.01 -6.83 15.14
N ALA A 106 -1.17 -7.25 13.89
CA ALA A 106 -1.68 -8.59 13.57
C ALA A 106 -0.71 -9.68 14.07
N VAL A 107 0.60 -9.51 13.87
CA VAL A 107 1.62 -10.43 14.40
C VAL A 107 1.58 -10.48 15.92
N ARG A 108 1.54 -9.31 16.59
CA ARG A 108 1.42 -9.26 18.07
C ARG A 108 0.16 -9.96 18.61
N SER A 109 -0.94 -9.93 17.86
CA SER A 109 -2.21 -10.55 18.29
C SER A 109 -2.22 -12.08 18.28
N ILE A 110 -1.24 -12.72 17.62
CA ILE A 110 -1.14 -14.17 17.50
C ILE A 110 0.10 -14.75 18.18
N GLN A 111 0.80 -13.94 18.98
CA GLN A 111 2.13 -14.29 19.52
C GLN A 111 2.23 -15.74 20.01
N GLY A 112 3.19 -16.44 19.42
CA GLY A 112 3.71 -17.71 19.84
C GLY A 112 5.23 -17.68 19.73
N GLU A 113 5.90 -18.44 20.58
CA GLU A 113 7.37 -18.43 20.69
C GLU A 113 8.03 -19.56 19.90
N GLU A 114 7.28 -20.58 19.52
CA GLU A 114 7.81 -21.81 18.94
C GLU A 114 7.70 -21.83 17.41
N GLY A 115 8.76 -22.25 16.76
CA GLY A 115 8.84 -22.55 15.33
C GLY A 115 8.40 -21.38 14.41
N VAL A 116 9.30 -20.89 13.60
CA VAL A 116 8.98 -19.81 12.62
C VAL A 116 8.17 -20.38 11.47
N ILE A 117 6.94 -19.94 11.33
CA ILE A 117 5.98 -20.39 10.31
C ILE A 117 5.82 -19.42 9.13
N ALA A 118 6.16 -18.15 9.32
CA ALA A 118 6.16 -17.15 8.27
C ALA A 118 7.13 -16.02 8.56
N SER A 119 7.53 -15.32 7.48
CA SER A 119 8.19 -14.03 7.54
C SER A 119 7.41 -13.04 6.67
N THR A 120 7.35 -11.79 7.12
CA THR A 120 6.69 -10.72 6.37
C THR A 120 7.62 -9.52 6.19
N ALA A 121 7.56 -8.90 5.02
CA ALA A 121 8.25 -7.67 4.68
C ALA A 121 7.38 -6.78 3.78
N SER A 122 7.69 -5.48 3.73
CA SER A 122 7.03 -4.54 2.82
C SER A 122 7.83 -4.45 1.52
N ALA A 123 7.19 -4.63 0.36
CA ALA A 123 7.83 -4.47 -0.95
C ALA A 123 8.37 -3.04 -1.12
N ILE A 124 7.60 -2.08 -0.63
CA ILE A 124 7.95 -0.67 -0.52
C ILE A 124 7.60 -0.24 0.90
N ASN A 125 8.53 0.36 1.61
CA ASN A 125 8.16 1.11 2.80
C ASN A 125 7.41 2.38 2.34
N ILE A 126 6.10 2.45 2.53
CA ILE A 126 5.26 3.53 2.01
C ILE A 126 5.50 4.88 2.69
N GLU A 127 6.28 4.91 3.77
CA GLU A 127 6.69 6.14 4.44
C GLU A 127 7.96 6.71 3.81
N THR A 128 9.01 5.90 3.65
CA THR A 128 10.33 6.33 3.17
C THR A 128 10.57 6.09 1.68
N GLY A 129 9.76 5.24 1.06
CA GLY A 129 9.98 4.78 -0.30
C GLY A 129 11.03 3.68 -0.44
N VAL A 130 11.71 3.27 0.62
CA VAL A 130 12.76 2.25 0.57
C VAL A 130 12.20 0.93 0.03
N LEU A 131 12.91 0.35 -0.92
CA LEU A 131 12.57 -0.92 -1.55
C LEU A 131 13.12 -2.09 -0.76
N LEU A 132 12.35 -3.16 -0.69
CA LEU A 132 12.83 -4.45 -0.19
C LEU A 132 13.91 -5.00 -1.13
N ASP A 133 15.09 -5.31 -0.61
CA ASP A 133 16.02 -6.23 -1.29
C ASP A 133 15.42 -7.65 -1.19
N ILE A 134 14.60 -7.97 -2.18
CA ILE A 134 13.81 -9.21 -2.19
C ILE A 134 14.71 -10.45 -2.28
N GLN A 135 15.86 -10.34 -2.97
CA GLN A 135 16.80 -11.46 -3.12
C GLN A 135 17.47 -11.78 -1.78
N ARG A 136 17.97 -10.76 -1.10
CA ARG A 136 18.59 -10.91 0.23
C ARG A 136 17.59 -11.39 1.27
N TRP A 137 16.35 -10.86 1.25
CA TRP A 137 15.30 -11.29 2.16
C TRP A 137 14.92 -12.76 1.92
N GLU A 138 14.72 -13.15 0.66
CA GLU A 138 14.40 -14.53 0.28
C GLU A 138 15.50 -15.51 0.65
N GLN A 139 16.77 -15.14 0.40
CA GLN A 139 17.91 -15.95 0.79
C GLN A 139 17.97 -16.14 2.31
N ASN A 140 17.83 -15.06 3.06
CA ASN A 140 17.84 -15.14 4.54
C ASN A 140 16.76 -16.09 5.07
N ILE A 141 15.53 -16.00 4.53
CA ILE A 141 14.44 -16.90 4.96
C ILE A 141 14.72 -18.34 4.54
N SER A 142 15.23 -18.55 3.34
CA SER A 142 15.53 -19.91 2.84
C SER A 142 16.62 -20.59 3.63
N GLU A 143 17.63 -19.86 4.08
CA GLU A 143 18.74 -20.37 4.88
C GLU A 143 18.34 -20.64 6.34
N ASN A 144 17.63 -19.72 6.98
CA ASN A 144 17.35 -19.79 8.41
C ASN A 144 15.98 -20.41 8.75
N HIS A 145 15.00 -20.32 7.83
CA HIS A 145 13.61 -20.74 8.04
C HIS A 145 13.00 -21.34 6.76
N PRO A 146 13.56 -22.42 6.19
CA PRO A 146 13.20 -22.95 4.86
C PRO A 146 11.72 -23.34 4.71
N HIS A 147 11.02 -23.59 5.81
CA HIS A 147 9.60 -23.94 5.81
C HIS A 147 8.66 -22.75 6.09
N ALA A 148 9.22 -21.59 6.39
CA ALA A 148 8.42 -20.40 6.67
C ALA A 148 7.76 -19.85 5.40
N ARG A 149 6.49 -19.46 5.51
CA ARG A 149 5.75 -18.79 4.44
C ARG A 149 6.25 -17.36 4.28
N ARG A 150 6.25 -16.89 3.05
CA ARG A 150 6.71 -15.55 2.69
C ARG A 150 5.51 -14.68 2.39
N ILE A 151 5.29 -13.67 3.22
CA ILE A 151 4.18 -12.71 3.10
C ILE A 151 4.78 -11.35 2.72
N ILE A 152 4.36 -10.80 1.60
CA ILE A 152 4.77 -9.45 1.17
C ILE A 152 3.59 -8.49 1.27
N ASP A 153 3.81 -7.38 1.97
CA ASP A 153 2.94 -6.23 1.90
C ASP A 153 3.33 -5.40 0.66
N ALA A 154 2.48 -5.42 -0.35
CA ALA A 154 2.68 -4.73 -1.61
C ALA A 154 1.86 -3.44 -1.72
N ARG A 155 1.48 -2.82 -0.58
CA ARG A 155 0.93 -1.46 -0.60
C ARG A 155 1.89 -0.53 -1.32
N GLY A 156 1.36 0.28 -2.21
CA GLY A 156 2.13 1.21 -3.02
C GLY A 156 2.90 0.60 -4.19
N ALA A 157 2.90 -0.72 -4.39
CA ALA A 157 3.69 -1.39 -5.42
C ALA A 157 3.10 -1.26 -6.84
N ILE A 158 1.77 -1.43 -6.97
CA ILE A 158 1.09 -1.39 -8.26
C ILE A 158 1.27 -0.03 -8.92
N GLY A 159 1.79 -0.02 -10.15
CA GLY A 159 2.08 1.20 -10.91
C GLY A 159 3.34 1.94 -10.48
N ARG A 160 4.15 1.41 -9.54
CA ARG A 160 5.45 1.98 -9.15
C ARG A 160 6.63 1.06 -9.43
N ILE A 161 6.52 -0.23 -9.12
CA ILE A 161 7.61 -1.19 -9.32
C ILE A 161 7.16 -2.38 -10.16
N ASP A 162 8.13 -3.17 -10.65
CA ASP A 162 7.84 -4.44 -11.28
C ASP A 162 7.32 -5.46 -10.26
N LEU A 163 6.14 -6.03 -10.53
CA LEU A 163 5.48 -6.98 -9.64
C LEU A 163 5.98 -8.43 -9.81
N ALA A 164 6.69 -8.73 -10.90
CA ALA A 164 7.14 -10.09 -11.18
C ALA A 164 8.09 -10.68 -10.13
N PRO A 165 9.04 -9.93 -9.52
CA PRO A 165 9.83 -10.44 -8.42
C PRO A 165 8.97 -10.82 -7.20
N LEU A 166 7.93 -10.02 -6.89
CA LEU A 166 7.05 -10.28 -5.76
C LEU A 166 6.34 -11.62 -5.91
N THR A 167 5.76 -11.88 -7.08
CA THR A 167 5.05 -13.14 -7.34
C THR A 167 5.96 -14.36 -7.35
N ARG A 168 7.23 -14.21 -7.71
CA ARG A 168 8.19 -15.32 -7.65
C ARG A 168 8.57 -15.70 -6.23
N SER A 169 8.77 -14.69 -5.37
CA SER A 169 9.35 -14.87 -4.04
C SER A 169 8.33 -14.97 -2.89
N SER A 170 7.02 -14.77 -3.14
CA SER A 170 6.00 -14.76 -2.09
C SER A 170 5.08 -15.97 -2.14
N ASP A 171 4.57 -16.36 -0.98
CA ASP A 171 3.41 -17.25 -0.82
C ASP A 171 2.09 -16.46 -0.75
N VAL A 172 2.15 -15.25 -0.17
CA VAL A 172 1.01 -14.36 0.03
C VAL A 172 1.43 -12.91 -0.26
N ILE A 173 0.58 -12.15 -0.96
CA ILE A 173 0.79 -10.73 -1.23
C ILE A 173 -0.46 -9.95 -0.80
N ILE A 174 -0.24 -8.90 -0.02
CA ILE A 174 -1.27 -7.96 0.41
C ILE A 174 -1.34 -6.82 -0.60
N LEU A 175 -2.54 -6.51 -1.09
CA LEU A 175 -2.79 -5.46 -2.07
C LEU A 175 -3.77 -4.44 -1.52
N ASP A 176 -3.56 -3.18 -1.87
CA ASP A 176 -4.48 -2.09 -1.58
C ASP A 176 -4.94 -1.38 -2.85
N SER A 177 -6.11 -0.80 -2.78
CA SER A 177 -6.71 -0.07 -3.87
C SER A 177 -6.26 1.39 -3.92
N GLU A 178 -6.12 2.00 -2.75
CA GLU A 178 -5.95 3.45 -2.61
C GLU A 178 -4.66 3.96 -3.24
N THR A 179 -3.54 3.30 -2.96
CA THR A 179 -2.22 3.76 -3.42
C THR A 179 -2.00 3.63 -4.93
N CYS A 180 -2.83 2.84 -5.62
CA CYS A 180 -2.83 2.77 -7.08
C CYS A 180 -3.90 3.65 -7.75
N GLY A 181 -4.63 4.46 -6.96
CA GLY A 181 -5.67 5.36 -7.46
C GLY A 181 -7.04 4.70 -7.64
N GLY A 182 -7.29 3.63 -6.91
CA GLY A 182 -8.60 3.00 -6.78
C GLY A 182 -9.40 3.52 -5.57
N PRO A 183 -10.61 3.01 -5.33
CA PRO A 183 -11.46 3.45 -4.23
C PRO A 183 -11.00 2.94 -2.87
N VAL A 184 -11.31 3.69 -1.80
CA VAL A 184 -11.26 3.21 -0.41
C VAL A 184 -12.31 2.12 -0.18
N GLY A 185 -12.11 1.27 0.82
CA GLY A 185 -13.07 0.23 1.19
C GLY A 185 -12.95 -1.07 0.41
N VAL A 186 -11.88 -1.22 -0.36
CA VAL A 186 -11.50 -2.46 -1.05
C VAL A 186 -10.00 -2.66 -1.06
N GLY A 187 -9.59 -3.92 -0.94
CA GLY A 187 -8.23 -4.40 -1.13
C GLY A 187 -8.29 -5.83 -1.64
N ALA A 188 -7.16 -6.49 -1.67
CA ALA A 188 -7.12 -7.90 -2.04
C ALA A 188 -5.97 -8.64 -1.37
N LEU A 189 -6.15 -9.96 -1.27
CA LEU A 189 -5.12 -10.90 -0.91
C LEU A 189 -4.83 -11.79 -2.10
N TRP A 190 -3.59 -11.76 -2.60
CA TRP A 190 -3.11 -12.75 -3.54
C TRP A 190 -2.46 -13.90 -2.76
N VAL A 191 -2.81 -15.13 -3.12
CA VAL A 191 -2.22 -16.33 -2.50
C VAL A 191 -1.76 -17.27 -3.59
N ARG A 192 -0.50 -17.69 -3.53
CA ARG A 192 0.09 -18.65 -4.45
C ARG A 192 -0.74 -19.93 -4.54
N LYS A 193 -0.91 -20.45 -5.76
CA LYS A 193 -1.58 -21.75 -5.96
C LYS A 193 -0.90 -22.84 -5.12
N GLY A 194 -1.71 -23.64 -4.40
CA GLY A 194 -1.23 -24.68 -3.49
C GLY A 194 -0.87 -24.21 -2.08
N VAL A 195 -0.82 -22.93 -1.79
CA VAL A 195 -0.65 -22.43 -0.43
C VAL A 195 -1.98 -22.47 0.31
N ARG A 196 -1.98 -23.14 1.47
CA ARG A 196 -3.13 -23.22 2.36
C ARG A 196 -3.16 -21.98 3.26
N ILE A 197 -4.32 -21.35 3.30
CA ILE A 197 -4.65 -20.25 4.21
C ILE A 197 -6.06 -20.48 4.75
N GLU A 198 -6.26 -20.28 6.05
CA GLU A 198 -7.61 -20.40 6.64
C GLU A 198 -8.38 -19.07 6.49
N PRO A 199 -9.71 -19.13 6.31
CA PRO A 199 -10.53 -17.93 6.25
C PRO A 199 -10.42 -17.09 7.52
N LEU A 200 -10.43 -15.75 7.37
CA LEU A 200 -10.51 -14.83 8.50
C LEU A 200 -11.98 -14.55 8.86
N ILE A 201 -12.82 -14.36 7.85
CA ILE A 201 -14.25 -14.04 8.01
C ILE A 201 -15.08 -15.23 7.53
N HIS A 202 -15.84 -15.83 8.46
CA HIS A 202 -16.70 -16.96 8.21
C HIS A 202 -18.14 -16.51 7.97
N GLY A 203 -18.90 -17.26 7.15
CA GLY A 203 -20.31 -16.94 6.85
C GLY A 203 -20.83 -17.69 5.61
N SER A 204 -21.52 -16.97 4.71
CA SER A 204 -22.30 -17.55 3.61
C SER A 204 -21.50 -18.01 2.38
N GLY A 205 -20.17 -18.06 2.45
CA GLY A 205 -19.34 -18.73 1.44
C GLY A 205 -18.99 -17.91 0.19
N GLN A 206 -19.13 -16.59 0.21
CA GLN A 206 -18.61 -15.72 -0.86
C GLN A 206 -17.09 -15.93 -1.04
N GLU A 207 -16.56 -15.45 -2.15
CA GLU A 207 -15.14 -15.64 -2.49
C GLU A 207 -14.72 -17.14 -2.44
N ASN A 208 -15.59 -18.03 -2.95
CA ASN A 208 -15.40 -19.48 -2.94
C ASN A 208 -15.17 -20.06 -1.52
N GLY A 209 -15.89 -19.53 -0.53
CA GLY A 209 -15.79 -19.93 0.87
C GLY A 209 -14.54 -19.38 1.61
N ARG A 210 -13.78 -18.52 0.98
CA ARG A 210 -12.55 -17.97 1.56
C ARG A 210 -12.76 -16.69 2.33
N ARG A 211 -13.72 -15.87 1.91
CA ARG A 211 -14.04 -14.62 2.59
C ARG A 211 -15.53 -14.33 2.46
N SER A 212 -16.24 -14.46 3.54
CA SER A 212 -17.70 -14.28 3.57
C SER A 212 -18.09 -12.79 3.66
N GLY A 213 -19.28 -12.49 3.19
CA GLY A 213 -19.86 -11.15 3.08
C GLY A 213 -20.04 -10.73 1.62
N THR A 214 -21.09 -9.99 1.35
CA THR A 214 -21.39 -9.53 -0.01
C THR A 214 -20.23 -8.75 -0.60
N VAL A 215 -19.79 -9.15 -1.79
CA VAL A 215 -18.69 -8.50 -2.50
C VAL A 215 -19.18 -7.18 -3.10
N PRO A 216 -18.54 -6.05 -2.81
CA PRO A 216 -18.95 -4.74 -3.32
C PRO A 216 -18.50 -4.56 -4.77
N ILE A 217 -19.35 -4.95 -5.73
CA ILE A 217 -19.04 -4.99 -7.16
C ILE A 217 -18.46 -3.67 -7.70
N SER A 218 -19.02 -2.53 -7.32
CA SER A 218 -18.55 -1.22 -7.78
C SER A 218 -17.10 -0.95 -7.36
N LEU A 219 -16.77 -1.28 -6.11
CA LEU A 219 -15.41 -1.09 -5.57
C LEU A 219 -14.42 -2.06 -6.21
N VAL A 220 -14.80 -3.32 -6.38
CA VAL A 220 -13.96 -4.36 -6.97
C VAL A 220 -13.63 -4.07 -8.44
N CYS A 221 -14.64 -3.68 -9.23
CA CYS A 221 -14.43 -3.31 -10.65
C CYS A 221 -13.57 -2.05 -10.77
N ALA A 222 -13.80 -1.05 -9.92
CA ALA A 222 -13.01 0.17 -9.88
C ALA A 222 -11.56 -0.09 -9.45
N PHE A 223 -11.33 -0.95 -8.47
CA PHE A 223 -9.98 -1.35 -8.06
C PHE A 223 -9.23 -2.02 -9.21
N ALA A 224 -9.85 -2.98 -9.90
CA ALA A 224 -9.22 -3.63 -11.04
C ALA A 224 -8.89 -2.65 -12.16
N ALA A 225 -9.78 -1.70 -12.46
CA ALA A 225 -9.53 -0.66 -13.45
C ALA A 225 -8.35 0.24 -13.04
N ALA A 226 -8.26 0.63 -11.76
CA ALA A 226 -7.14 1.40 -11.24
C ALA A 226 -5.81 0.65 -11.36
N CYS A 227 -5.77 -0.65 -11.03
CA CYS A 227 -4.56 -1.48 -11.14
C CYS A 227 -4.04 -1.51 -12.58
N ILE A 228 -4.92 -1.77 -13.55
CA ILE A 228 -4.53 -1.83 -14.97
C ILE A 228 -4.05 -0.46 -15.46
N GLU A 229 -4.77 0.61 -15.16
CA GLU A 229 -4.38 1.97 -15.56
C GLU A 229 -3.04 2.38 -14.93
N ALA A 230 -2.84 2.08 -13.65
CA ALA A 230 -1.59 2.38 -12.94
C ALA A 230 -0.40 1.66 -13.59
N GLU A 231 -0.55 0.37 -13.89
CA GLU A 231 0.53 -0.43 -14.49
C GLU A 231 0.85 0.00 -15.92
N LEU A 232 -0.15 0.32 -16.72
CA LEU A 232 0.05 0.86 -18.08
C LEU A 232 0.83 2.17 -18.08
N LYS A 233 0.65 3.00 -17.05
CA LYS A 233 1.34 4.29 -16.93
C LYS A 233 2.67 4.19 -16.16
N ARG A 234 3.03 3.05 -15.59
CA ARG A 234 4.18 2.88 -14.68
C ARG A 234 5.47 3.48 -15.23
N THR A 235 5.86 3.11 -16.45
CA THR A 235 7.12 3.58 -17.06
C THR A 235 7.14 5.10 -17.27
N THR A 236 6.02 5.67 -17.72
CA THR A 236 5.90 7.11 -17.95
C THR A 236 5.93 7.88 -16.63
N ASN A 237 5.16 7.40 -15.65
CA ASN A 237 5.08 8.02 -14.33
C ASN A 237 6.42 7.94 -13.58
N THR A 238 7.14 6.83 -13.68
CA THR A 238 8.48 6.68 -13.09
C THR A 238 9.42 7.79 -13.55
N LYS A 239 9.47 8.08 -14.86
CA LYS A 239 10.33 9.15 -15.39
C LYS A 239 9.95 10.53 -14.84
N LEU A 240 8.66 10.80 -14.78
CA LEU A 240 8.14 12.08 -14.28
C LEU A 240 8.38 12.23 -12.77
N TRP A 241 8.09 11.20 -11.99
CA TRP A 241 8.34 11.18 -10.56
C TRP A 241 9.82 11.35 -10.24
N ASN A 242 10.71 10.62 -10.90
CA ASN A 242 12.15 10.74 -10.66
C ASN A 242 12.63 12.18 -10.93
N LYS A 243 12.17 12.80 -12.02
CA LYS A 243 12.50 14.19 -12.31
C LYS A 243 12.01 15.17 -11.23
N ASN A 244 10.73 15.06 -10.85
CA ASN A 244 10.11 15.99 -9.90
C ASN A 244 10.67 15.79 -8.48
N HIS A 245 10.87 14.54 -8.06
CA HIS A 245 11.43 14.22 -6.74
C HIS A 245 12.90 14.63 -6.63
N SER A 246 13.73 14.48 -7.70
CA SER A 246 15.09 14.99 -7.69
C SER A 246 15.14 16.49 -7.43
N GLN A 247 14.30 17.30 -8.10
CA GLN A 247 14.23 18.73 -7.87
C GLN A 247 13.75 19.09 -6.45
N LEU A 248 12.76 18.35 -5.94
CA LEU A 248 12.28 18.54 -4.57
C LEU A 248 13.38 18.20 -3.54
N GLU A 249 14.06 17.09 -3.72
CA GLU A 249 15.12 16.63 -2.82
C GLU A 249 16.32 17.58 -2.84
N ASP A 250 16.72 18.11 -4.01
CA ASP A 250 17.77 19.12 -4.11
C ASP A 250 17.39 20.39 -3.34
N ALA A 251 16.12 20.82 -3.45
CA ALA A 251 15.63 21.96 -2.69
C ALA A 251 15.61 21.68 -1.17
N ILE A 252 15.22 20.49 -0.74
CA ILE A 252 15.24 20.09 0.67
C ILE A 252 16.68 20.08 1.20
N ARG A 253 17.65 19.55 0.44
CA ARG A 253 19.08 19.58 0.83
C ARG A 253 19.62 21.00 0.93
N SER A 254 19.18 21.90 0.04
CA SER A 254 19.63 23.31 0.06
C SER A 254 19.26 24.06 1.35
N ILE A 255 18.24 23.59 2.07
CA ILE A 255 17.82 24.09 3.38
C ILE A 255 18.26 23.19 4.55
N HIS A 256 19.27 22.38 4.34
CA HIS A 256 19.79 21.43 5.33
C HIS A 256 18.77 20.37 5.80
N GLY A 257 17.79 20.03 4.98
CA GLY A 257 16.87 18.91 5.23
C GLY A 257 17.55 17.56 5.02
N ILE A 258 17.04 16.54 5.69
CA ILE A 258 17.57 15.16 5.66
C ILE A 258 16.57 14.28 4.91
N ILE A 259 17.04 13.62 3.85
CA ILE A 259 16.23 12.63 3.11
C ILE A 259 16.42 11.25 3.75
N HIS A 260 15.32 10.65 4.23
CA HIS A 260 15.37 9.33 4.86
C HIS A 260 15.43 8.21 3.80
N GLY A 261 16.33 7.25 4.02
CA GLY A 261 16.58 6.16 3.07
C GLY A 261 17.32 6.59 1.80
N GLU A 262 18.01 7.73 1.80
CA GLU A 262 18.70 8.27 0.62
C GLU A 262 19.77 7.33 0.04
N THR A 263 20.42 6.55 0.90
CA THR A 263 21.48 5.59 0.50
C THR A 263 20.92 4.26 0.00
N GLU A 264 19.62 4.06 0.13
CA GLU A 264 18.93 2.83 -0.25
C GLU A 264 18.29 2.96 -1.64
N ALA A 265 17.97 1.82 -2.25
CA ALA A 265 17.09 1.82 -3.42
C ALA A 265 15.68 2.25 -3.00
N ARG A 266 15.09 3.22 -3.71
CA ARG A 266 13.76 3.75 -3.40
C ARG A 266 12.80 3.64 -4.57
N ALA A 267 11.53 3.43 -4.25
CA ALA A 267 10.45 3.45 -5.20
C ALA A 267 10.26 4.87 -5.78
N PRO A 268 9.95 5.01 -7.07
CA PRO A 268 9.68 6.31 -7.65
C PRO A 268 8.44 6.96 -7.01
N GLY A 269 8.50 8.27 -6.84
CA GLY A 269 7.36 9.06 -6.41
C GLY A 269 7.11 9.08 -4.90
N ILE A 270 8.09 8.71 -4.07
CA ILE A 270 8.02 8.81 -2.61
C ILE A 270 9.30 9.43 -2.08
N THR A 271 9.18 10.50 -1.29
CA THR A 271 10.27 11.10 -0.53
C THR A 271 9.80 11.34 0.90
N CYS A 272 10.56 10.84 1.86
CA CYS A 272 10.42 11.16 3.27
C CYS A 272 11.59 12.04 3.69
N ALA A 273 11.31 13.18 4.29
CA ALA A 273 12.37 14.11 4.67
C ALA A 273 12.07 14.85 5.97
N SER A 274 13.10 15.01 6.81
CA SER A 274 13.07 15.95 7.93
C SER A 274 13.49 17.33 7.47
N ILE A 275 12.69 18.34 7.82
CA ILE A 275 12.95 19.72 7.44
C ILE A 275 13.25 20.54 8.70
N PRO A 276 14.38 21.25 8.76
CA PRO A 276 14.76 22.03 9.93
C PRO A 276 13.71 23.08 10.33
N GLY A 277 13.70 23.48 11.59
CA GLY A 277 12.80 24.48 12.13
C GLY A 277 11.61 23.87 12.86
N TYR A 278 10.45 23.83 12.21
CA TYR A 278 9.19 23.40 12.84
C TYR A 278 9.02 21.87 12.87
N PHE A 279 8.29 21.39 13.86
CA PHE A 279 7.73 20.04 13.81
C PHE A 279 6.74 19.88 12.66
N ALA A 280 6.58 18.64 12.18
CA ALA A 280 5.77 18.33 11.02
C ALA A 280 4.34 18.93 11.09
N GLU A 281 3.69 18.84 12.24
CA GLU A 281 2.33 19.34 12.47
C GLU A 281 2.21 20.84 12.19
N ILE A 282 3.16 21.64 12.71
CA ILE A 282 3.16 23.10 12.50
C ILE A 282 3.48 23.41 11.02
N ARG A 283 4.43 22.70 10.44
CA ARG A 283 4.79 22.90 9.03
C ARG A 283 3.64 22.53 8.08
N ILE A 284 2.88 21.49 8.37
CA ILE A 284 1.69 21.11 7.61
C ILE A 284 0.67 22.25 7.62
N GLN A 285 0.41 22.88 8.76
CA GLN A 285 -0.49 24.05 8.83
C GLN A 285 0.00 25.21 7.97
N HIS A 286 1.29 25.55 8.05
CA HIS A 286 1.86 26.62 7.20
C HIS A 286 1.78 26.30 5.70
N LEU A 287 1.94 25.04 5.31
CA LEU A 287 1.80 24.61 3.91
C LEU A 287 0.32 24.64 3.48
N GLU A 288 -0.59 24.21 4.34
CA GLU A 288 -2.04 24.24 4.05
C GLU A 288 -2.57 25.64 3.89
N GLU A 289 -2.13 26.62 4.68
CA GLU A 289 -2.43 28.06 4.50
C GLU A 289 -1.98 28.57 3.13
N ARG A 290 -0.94 27.98 2.56
CA ARG A 290 -0.46 28.26 1.20
C ARG A 290 -1.12 27.35 0.14
N GLY A 291 -2.16 26.60 0.51
CA GLY A 291 -2.91 25.69 -0.37
C GLY A 291 -2.11 24.46 -0.81
N ILE A 292 -1.18 23.96 0.02
CA ILE A 292 -0.39 22.76 -0.23
C ILE A 292 -0.69 21.72 0.84
N ILE A 293 -1.15 20.54 0.43
CA ILE A 293 -1.47 19.43 1.33
C ILE A 293 -0.31 18.44 1.33
N VAL A 294 0.24 18.19 2.49
CA VAL A 294 1.27 17.17 2.77
C VAL A 294 0.88 16.37 4.01
N SER A 295 1.57 15.28 4.27
CA SER A 295 1.33 14.46 5.46
C SER A 295 2.60 14.33 6.31
N PRO A 296 2.46 14.12 7.63
CA PRO A 296 3.60 13.72 8.44
C PRO A 296 4.12 12.38 7.93
N ALA A 297 5.39 12.08 8.19
CA ALA A 297 6.01 10.84 7.76
C ALA A 297 5.20 9.61 8.14
N SER A 298 4.68 9.54 9.36
CA SER A 298 3.87 8.43 9.85
C SER A 298 2.51 8.25 9.16
N GLY A 299 2.05 9.23 8.39
CA GLY A 299 0.81 9.18 7.61
C GLY A 299 -0.50 9.02 8.40
N CYS A 300 -0.45 8.69 9.69
CA CYS A 300 -1.64 8.39 10.50
C CYS A 300 -1.87 9.43 11.61
N SER A 301 -3.09 9.96 11.69
CA SER A 301 -3.53 10.85 12.78
C SER A 301 -3.49 10.18 14.16
N SER A 302 -3.59 8.84 14.24
CA SER A 302 -3.47 8.07 15.49
C SER A 302 -2.07 8.11 16.12
N THR A 303 -1.07 8.57 15.38
CA THR A 303 0.32 8.76 15.85
C THR A 303 0.68 10.22 16.07
N ALA A 304 -0.30 11.15 16.00
CA ALA A 304 -0.08 12.57 16.23
C ALA A 304 0.66 12.79 17.56
N GLY A 305 1.71 13.62 17.52
CA GLY A 305 2.58 13.88 18.68
C GLY A 305 3.55 12.75 19.03
N LYS A 306 3.71 11.72 18.17
CA LYS A 306 4.70 10.65 18.36
C LYS A 306 5.61 10.54 17.13
N PRO A 307 6.89 10.18 17.34
CA PRO A 307 7.79 9.93 16.22
C PRO A 307 7.32 8.72 15.42
N SER A 308 7.63 8.70 14.13
CA SER A 308 7.40 7.53 13.28
C SER A 308 8.16 6.31 13.81
N HIS A 309 7.46 5.18 13.97
CA HIS A 309 8.09 3.92 14.33
C HIS A 309 9.05 3.42 13.22
N VAL A 310 8.75 3.74 11.96
CA VAL A 310 9.62 3.42 10.82
C VAL A 310 10.95 4.15 10.96
N LEU A 311 10.90 5.48 11.08
CA LEU A 311 12.12 6.30 11.23
C LEU A 311 12.90 5.94 12.49
N THR A 312 12.19 5.68 13.61
CA THR A 312 12.82 5.22 14.85
C THR A 312 13.52 3.87 14.66
N SER A 313 12.91 2.93 13.92
CA SER A 313 13.55 1.63 13.61
C SER A 313 14.77 1.76 12.69
N MET A 314 14.85 2.83 11.90
CA MET A 314 16.00 3.19 11.08
C MET A 314 17.11 3.91 11.88
N GLY A 315 16.92 4.14 13.18
CA GLY A 315 17.88 4.83 14.05
C GLY A 315 17.80 6.36 14.00
N VAL A 316 16.73 6.91 13.40
CA VAL A 316 16.50 8.37 13.41
C VAL A 316 16.08 8.80 14.81
N ASP A 317 16.72 9.85 15.33
CA ASP A 317 16.36 10.41 16.64
C ASP A 317 14.95 11.01 16.64
N THR A 318 14.36 11.10 17.83
CA THR A 318 12.97 11.54 18.02
C THR A 318 12.72 12.94 17.44
N ASP A 319 13.62 13.87 17.65
CA ASP A 319 13.44 15.26 17.25
C ASP A 319 13.47 15.41 15.71
N THR A 320 14.37 14.70 15.05
CA THR A 320 14.46 14.61 13.59
C THR A 320 13.22 13.89 13.02
N ALA A 321 12.79 12.78 13.62
CA ALA A 321 11.60 12.06 13.19
C ALA A 321 10.32 12.89 13.29
N MET A 322 10.19 13.72 14.34
CA MET A 322 9.04 14.63 14.56
C MET A 322 8.97 15.78 13.55
N ARG A 323 10.05 16.07 12.82
CA ARG A 323 10.11 17.09 11.75
C ARG A 323 9.93 16.51 10.36
N SER A 324 9.64 15.22 10.26
CA SER A 324 9.61 14.50 8.99
C SER A 324 8.25 14.58 8.31
N LEU A 325 8.29 14.90 7.03
CA LEU A 325 7.14 14.91 6.13
C LEU A 325 7.31 13.83 5.06
N ARG A 326 6.19 13.31 4.56
CA ARG A 326 6.15 12.50 3.36
C ARG A 326 5.64 13.30 2.19
N PHE A 327 6.31 13.15 1.07
CA PHE A 327 5.92 13.69 -0.23
C PHE A 327 5.72 12.53 -1.20
N SER A 328 4.53 12.45 -1.78
CA SER A 328 4.24 11.57 -2.91
C SER A 328 3.48 12.38 -3.96
N LEU A 329 4.23 12.87 -4.96
CA LEU A 329 3.71 13.82 -5.92
C LEU A 329 2.75 13.13 -6.92
N PRO A 330 1.64 13.79 -7.30
CA PRO A 330 0.77 13.34 -8.37
C PRO A 330 1.50 13.15 -9.70
N GLU A 331 0.98 12.26 -10.54
CA GLU A 331 1.51 12.03 -11.88
C GLU A 331 1.33 13.24 -12.84
N ASP A 332 0.44 14.16 -12.52
CA ASP A 332 0.16 15.39 -13.28
C ASP A 332 0.71 16.66 -12.61
N THR A 333 1.66 16.50 -11.66
CA THR A 333 2.35 17.62 -11.02
C THR A 333 2.99 18.55 -12.07
N THR A 334 2.54 19.79 -12.10
CA THR A 334 3.10 20.80 -13.02
C THR A 334 4.38 21.43 -12.44
N SER A 335 5.20 22.02 -13.30
CA SER A 335 6.38 22.79 -12.85
C SER A 335 6.00 23.96 -11.93
N LYS A 336 4.79 24.52 -12.09
CA LYS A 336 4.26 25.59 -11.24
C LYS A 336 3.94 25.07 -9.83
N ASP A 337 3.31 23.89 -9.74
CA ASP A 337 2.99 23.26 -8.46
C ASP A 337 4.26 22.88 -7.69
N LEU A 338 5.23 22.30 -8.39
CA LEU A 338 6.51 21.94 -7.78
C LEU A 338 7.28 23.16 -7.29
N LYS A 339 7.33 24.24 -8.10
CA LYS A 339 7.97 25.50 -7.69
C LYS A 339 7.31 26.08 -6.46
N ARG A 340 5.96 26.11 -6.42
CA ARG A 340 5.18 26.59 -5.26
C ARG A 340 5.49 25.79 -4.00
N LEU A 341 5.57 24.44 -4.11
CA LEU A 341 5.95 23.57 -2.99
C LEU A 341 7.37 23.91 -2.49
N ILE A 342 8.35 24.00 -3.39
CA ILE A 342 9.73 24.30 -3.05
C ILE A 342 9.85 25.66 -2.35
N GLU A 343 9.24 26.71 -2.91
CA GLU A 343 9.23 28.05 -2.30
C GLU A 343 8.58 28.06 -0.92
N ALA A 344 7.54 27.26 -0.72
CA ALA A 344 6.85 27.15 0.56
C ALA A 344 7.65 26.40 1.63
N LEU A 345 8.53 25.47 1.23
CA LEU A 345 9.41 24.74 2.15
C LEU A 345 10.62 25.59 2.58
N GLN A 346 11.06 26.53 1.74
CA GLN A 346 12.23 27.40 1.98
C GLN A 346 11.91 28.62 2.84
N ASN A 347 10.63 28.97 3.01
CA ASN A 347 10.11 30.09 3.78
C ASN A 347 9.30 29.65 5.00
#